data_c3ddf41552e7fac6e0c5d3654de6d4ff
#
_entry.id   c3ddf41552e7fac6e0c5d3654de6d4ff
#
_cell.length_a   1.000
_cell.length_b   1.000
_cell.length_c   1.000
_cell.angle_alpha   90.00
_cell.angle_beta   90.00
_cell.angle_gamma   90.00
#
_symmetry.space_group_name_H-M   'P 1'
#
loop_
_entity.id
_entity.type
_entity.pdbx_description
1 polymer ?
#
loop_
_entity_poly.entity_id
_entity_poly.type
_entity_poly.pdbx_seq_one_letter_code
_entity_poly.pdbx_strand_id
1 'polypeptide(L)'
;GPWLVLATTFRGETARDDARQLVHELRSRNKLRAYTHEKAFDYRGEQRGMGLNPDGTPKRMRYANDAEVLEVAVLIGDFASFEDPRGQKTLQTVKQLQPEALGGTGAKSRLVADFLRANQQHAPAAAAKPPLHAAMLIPNPLLPSDYFARQEVDDFVLAMNADVQHNLLECPGRYTVRVATFTGAGTFDTATTSADPASGSLVDVNRFVAALRGSGWKDPQVR
;
A
#
# COMPACT_ATOMS: atom_id res chain seq x y z
N GLY A 1 18.24 -3.99 -3.11
CA GLY A 1 17.46 -2.86 -3.62
C GLY A 1 16.14 -2.68 -2.91
N PRO A 2 15.47 -1.57 -3.16
CA PRO A 2 14.21 -1.25 -2.47
C PRO A 2 12.99 -2.01 -2.99
N TRP A 3 13.07 -2.64 -4.15
CA TRP A 3 11.95 -3.37 -4.74
C TRP A 3 12.31 -4.82 -5.07
N LEU A 4 11.34 -5.71 -4.87
CA LEU A 4 11.44 -7.15 -5.09
C LEU A 4 10.18 -7.66 -5.78
N VAL A 5 10.26 -8.77 -6.49
CA VAL A 5 9.08 -9.49 -6.98
C VAL A 5 8.66 -10.51 -5.92
N LEU A 6 7.46 -10.36 -5.38
CA LEU A 6 6.78 -11.38 -4.60
C LEU A 6 6.24 -12.44 -5.56
N ALA A 7 6.82 -13.63 -5.55
CA ALA A 7 6.38 -14.73 -6.39
C ALA A 7 5.13 -15.42 -5.83
N THR A 8 5.17 -15.80 -4.57
CA THR A 8 4.07 -16.43 -3.83
C THR A 8 4.32 -16.41 -2.34
N THR A 9 3.31 -16.76 -1.54
CA THR A 9 3.41 -16.99 -0.10
C THR A 9 2.93 -18.39 0.27
N PHE A 10 3.52 -18.94 1.33
CA PHE A 10 3.18 -20.25 1.89
C PHE A 10 2.71 -20.11 3.33
N ARG A 11 1.73 -20.91 3.73
CA ARG A 11 1.21 -21.01 5.11
C ARG A 11 1.14 -22.47 5.56
N GLY A 12 1.13 -22.67 6.86
CA GLY A 12 1.01 -23.99 7.49
C GLY A 12 2.35 -24.60 7.84
N GLU A 13 2.32 -25.85 8.29
CA GLU A 13 3.48 -26.53 8.87
C GLU A 13 4.62 -26.74 7.87
N THR A 14 4.30 -27.00 6.60
CA THR A 14 5.27 -27.25 5.53
C THR A 14 5.76 -25.98 4.82
N ALA A 15 5.23 -24.81 5.20
CA ALA A 15 5.46 -23.54 4.48
C ALA A 15 6.95 -23.21 4.25
N ARG A 16 7.79 -23.51 5.25
CA ARG A 16 9.24 -23.25 5.15
C ARG A 16 9.92 -24.17 4.14
N ASP A 17 9.54 -25.42 4.11
CA ASP A 17 10.16 -26.41 3.23
C ASP A 17 9.68 -26.21 1.79
N ASP A 18 8.40 -25.95 1.61
CA ASP A 18 7.81 -25.62 0.29
C ASP A 18 8.45 -24.35 -0.29
N ALA A 19 8.63 -23.31 0.53
CA ALA A 19 9.30 -22.10 0.11
C ALA A 19 10.78 -22.33 -0.27
N ARG A 20 11.51 -23.11 0.50
CA ARG A 20 12.91 -23.46 0.21
C ARG A 20 13.02 -24.26 -1.07
N GLN A 21 12.14 -25.22 -1.29
CA GLN A 21 12.11 -26.02 -2.50
C GLN A 21 11.87 -25.14 -3.74
N LEU A 22 10.91 -24.23 -3.68
CA LEU A 22 10.65 -23.27 -4.75
C LEU A 22 11.86 -22.35 -4.99
N VAL A 23 12.47 -21.82 -3.94
CA VAL A 23 13.68 -20.97 -4.07
C VAL A 23 14.82 -21.76 -4.71
N HIS A 24 15.02 -23.02 -4.30
CA HIS A 24 16.05 -23.88 -4.91
C HIS A 24 15.81 -24.07 -6.42
N GLU A 25 14.57 -24.35 -6.82
CA GLU A 25 14.21 -24.51 -8.23
C GLU A 25 14.40 -23.22 -9.02
N LEU A 26 13.93 -22.07 -8.51
CA LEU A 26 14.09 -20.77 -9.15
C LEU A 26 15.56 -20.40 -9.34
N ARG A 27 16.42 -20.74 -8.38
CA ARG A 27 17.86 -20.48 -8.48
C ARG A 27 18.57 -21.44 -9.44
N SER A 28 18.28 -22.72 -9.34
CA SER A 28 19.00 -23.76 -10.12
C SER A 28 18.58 -23.78 -11.58
N ARG A 29 17.28 -23.78 -11.86
CA ARG A 29 16.73 -23.92 -13.23
C ARG A 29 16.58 -22.57 -13.93
N ASN A 30 16.01 -21.58 -13.23
CA ASN A 30 15.67 -20.30 -13.84
C ASN A 30 16.77 -19.24 -13.68
N LYS A 31 17.82 -19.52 -12.91
CA LYS A 31 18.93 -18.58 -12.63
C LYS A 31 18.46 -17.26 -12.01
N LEU A 32 17.33 -17.27 -11.32
CA LEU A 32 16.77 -16.12 -10.62
C LEU A 32 17.34 -16.02 -9.20
N ARG A 33 17.63 -14.80 -8.75
CA ARG A 33 18.01 -14.55 -7.35
C ARG A 33 16.75 -14.56 -6.49
N ALA A 34 16.43 -15.70 -5.88
CA ALA A 34 15.25 -15.88 -5.04
C ALA A 34 15.64 -16.04 -3.57
N TYR A 35 14.78 -15.57 -2.67
CA TYR A 35 14.96 -15.53 -1.22
C TYR A 35 13.66 -15.90 -0.52
N THR A 36 13.76 -16.40 0.71
CA THR A 36 12.60 -16.56 1.61
C THR A 36 12.55 -15.42 2.61
N HIS A 37 11.34 -14.97 2.93
CA HIS A 37 11.08 -14.01 4.01
C HIS A 37 9.90 -14.48 4.85
N GLU A 38 10.11 -14.59 6.16
CA GLU A 38 9.08 -15.02 7.11
C GLU A 38 8.44 -13.82 7.79
N LYS A 39 7.13 -13.82 7.91
CA LYS A 39 6.38 -12.82 8.66
C LYS A 39 5.25 -13.46 9.44
N ALA A 40 5.23 -13.20 10.75
CA ALA A 40 4.10 -13.55 11.59
C ALA A 40 3.05 -12.44 11.54
N PHE A 41 1.80 -12.82 11.32
CA PHE A 41 0.64 -11.95 11.40
C PHE A 41 -0.19 -12.33 12.62
N ASP A 42 -0.40 -11.37 13.50
CA ASP A 42 -1.25 -11.55 14.68
C ASP A 42 -2.63 -10.94 14.39
N TYR A 43 -3.63 -11.82 14.25
CA TYR A 43 -5.03 -11.44 14.00
C TYR A 43 -5.87 -11.47 15.28
N ARG A 44 -5.23 -11.65 16.45
CA ARG A 44 -5.91 -11.67 17.75
C ARG A 44 -6.29 -10.24 18.16
N GLY A 45 -7.45 -10.14 18.81
CA GLY A 45 -7.92 -8.89 19.37
C GLY A 45 -8.45 -7.88 18.35
N GLU A 46 -8.60 -6.63 18.80
CA GLU A 46 -9.09 -5.54 17.98
C GLU A 46 -7.99 -4.98 17.08
N GLN A 47 -8.30 -4.85 15.80
CA GLN A 47 -7.45 -4.28 14.79
C GLN A 47 -8.04 -2.97 14.26
N ARG A 48 -7.19 -2.12 13.69
CA ARG A 48 -7.66 -0.93 12.99
C ARG A 48 -8.39 -1.33 11.71
N GLY A 49 -9.68 -1.01 11.64
CA GLY A 49 -10.50 -1.22 10.45
C GLY A 49 -10.30 -0.14 9.39
N MET A 50 -10.92 -0.36 8.24
CA MET A 50 -10.94 0.63 7.17
C MET A 50 -11.97 1.72 7.44
N GLY A 51 -11.57 2.98 7.24
CA GLY A 51 -12.41 4.16 7.40
C GLY A 51 -12.45 4.72 8.82
N LEU A 52 -13.23 5.78 8.97
CA LEU A 52 -13.40 6.52 10.23
C LEU A 52 -14.84 6.43 10.71
N ASN A 53 -15.02 6.54 12.00
CA ASN A 53 -16.31 6.81 12.63
C ASN A 53 -16.72 8.28 12.39
N PRO A 54 -17.99 8.65 12.61
CA PRO A 54 -18.45 10.04 12.48
C PRO A 54 -17.69 11.04 13.39
N ASP A 55 -17.12 10.58 14.48
CA ASP A 55 -16.31 11.35 15.43
C ASP A 55 -14.83 11.50 14.98
N GLY A 56 -14.46 10.96 13.80
CA GLY A 56 -13.11 11.00 13.27
C GLY A 56 -12.15 9.92 13.83
N THR A 57 -12.62 9.07 14.73
CA THR A 57 -11.81 7.96 15.25
C THR A 57 -11.72 6.82 14.23
N PRO A 58 -10.59 6.07 14.15
CA PRO A 58 -10.50 4.90 13.28
C PRO A 58 -11.53 3.85 13.69
N LYS A 59 -12.22 3.28 12.70
CA LYS A 59 -13.07 2.10 12.94
C LYS A 59 -12.22 0.98 13.49
N ARG A 60 -12.79 0.20 14.41
CA ARG A 60 -12.18 -1.02 14.94
C ARG A 60 -12.86 -2.21 14.34
N MET A 61 -12.08 -3.24 14.08
CA MET A 61 -12.56 -4.52 13.59
C MET A 61 -11.89 -5.65 14.37
N ARG A 62 -12.55 -6.79 14.42
CA ARG A 62 -11.98 -8.02 14.93
C ARG A 62 -12.15 -9.10 13.87
N TYR A 63 -11.10 -9.89 13.65
CA TYR A 63 -11.20 -11.02 12.76
C TYR A 63 -12.05 -12.12 13.41
N ALA A 64 -12.79 -12.88 12.59
CA ALA A 64 -13.63 -13.98 13.07
C ALA A 64 -12.79 -15.10 13.73
N ASN A 65 -11.56 -15.27 13.27
CA ASN A 65 -10.63 -16.25 13.81
C ASN A 65 -9.45 -15.48 14.46
N ASP A 66 -9.36 -15.58 15.79
CA ASP A 66 -8.22 -15.10 16.56
C ASP A 66 -7.06 -16.08 16.36
N ALA A 67 -6.18 -15.78 15.43
CA ALA A 67 -5.05 -16.63 15.10
C ALA A 67 -3.77 -15.85 14.87
N GLU A 68 -2.67 -16.45 15.20
CA GLU A 68 -1.35 -16.04 14.73
C GLU A 68 -0.99 -16.91 13.53
N VAL A 69 -0.66 -16.28 12.41
CA VAL A 69 -0.37 -16.99 11.16
C VAL A 69 1.04 -16.63 10.69
N LEU A 70 1.89 -17.65 10.58
CA LEU A 70 3.20 -17.52 9.96
C LEU A 70 3.06 -17.65 8.44
N GLU A 71 3.49 -16.63 7.73
CA GLU A 71 3.62 -16.67 6.27
C GLU A 71 5.09 -16.67 5.85
N VAL A 72 5.40 -17.48 4.87
CA VAL A 72 6.73 -17.54 4.23
C VAL A 72 6.58 -17.09 2.81
N ALA A 73 7.10 -15.90 2.51
CA ALA A 73 7.11 -15.33 1.17
C ALA A 73 8.34 -15.78 0.38
N VAL A 74 8.16 -16.01 -0.91
CA VAL A 74 9.27 -16.18 -1.87
C VAL A 74 9.42 -14.91 -2.67
N LEU A 75 10.57 -14.27 -2.52
CA LEU A 75 10.94 -12.98 -3.09
C LEU A 75 12.03 -13.15 -4.14
N ILE A 76 11.97 -12.40 -5.24
CA ILE A 76 12.91 -12.53 -6.34
C ILE A 76 13.48 -11.17 -6.72
N GLY A 77 14.77 -11.15 -6.99
CA GLY A 77 15.46 -10.02 -7.59
C GLY A 77 15.96 -9.00 -6.58
N ASP A 78 16.23 -7.82 -7.11
CA ASP A 78 16.83 -6.69 -6.41
C ASP A 78 16.77 -5.49 -7.38
N PHE A 79 15.74 -4.66 -7.26
CA PHE A 79 15.42 -3.62 -8.22
C PHE A 79 15.45 -2.24 -7.58
N ALA A 80 15.85 -1.24 -8.36
CA ALA A 80 16.04 0.12 -7.88
C ALA A 80 14.70 0.88 -7.68
N SER A 81 13.69 0.60 -8.51
CA SER A 81 12.39 1.24 -8.46
C SER A 81 11.28 0.30 -8.93
N PHE A 82 10.04 0.68 -8.67
CA PHE A 82 8.86 -0.01 -9.22
C PHE A 82 8.86 -0.03 -10.76
N GLU A 83 9.39 1.02 -11.39
CA GLU A 83 9.44 1.19 -12.85
C GLU A 83 10.71 0.60 -13.48
N ASP A 84 11.61 -0.01 -12.69
CA ASP A 84 12.84 -0.61 -13.22
C ASP A 84 12.50 -1.63 -14.33
N PRO A 85 12.97 -1.42 -15.59
CA PRO A 85 12.64 -2.31 -16.70
C PRO A 85 13.06 -3.77 -16.44
N ARG A 86 14.15 -3.98 -15.68
CA ARG A 86 14.60 -5.33 -15.28
C ARG A 86 13.60 -5.96 -14.32
N GLY A 87 13.05 -5.18 -13.40
CA GLY A 87 12.00 -5.62 -12.47
C GLY A 87 10.73 -6.02 -13.21
N GLN A 88 10.26 -5.18 -14.12
CA GLN A 88 9.08 -5.46 -14.93
C GLN A 88 9.25 -6.68 -15.83
N LYS A 89 10.43 -6.83 -16.49
CA LYS A 89 10.74 -8.01 -17.30
C LYS A 89 10.79 -9.28 -16.45
N THR A 90 11.43 -9.23 -15.29
CA THR A 90 11.50 -10.36 -14.35
C THR A 90 10.10 -10.74 -13.87
N LEU A 91 9.26 -9.78 -13.53
CA LEU A 91 7.86 -10.00 -13.14
C LEU A 91 7.09 -10.75 -14.23
N GLN A 92 7.18 -10.30 -15.48
CA GLN A 92 6.51 -10.96 -16.61
C GLN A 92 7.01 -12.40 -16.81
N THR A 93 8.32 -12.61 -16.70
CA THR A 93 8.91 -13.95 -16.77
C THR A 93 8.39 -14.84 -15.65
N VAL A 94 8.41 -14.36 -14.40
CA VAL A 94 7.95 -15.11 -13.21
C VAL A 94 6.47 -15.50 -13.33
N LYS A 95 5.62 -14.60 -13.83
CA LYS A 95 4.18 -14.89 -14.02
C LYS A 95 3.89 -16.06 -14.95
N GLN A 96 4.81 -16.38 -15.86
CA GLN A 96 4.66 -17.45 -16.84
C GLN A 96 5.31 -18.77 -16.41
N LEU A 97 6.10 -18.74 -15.33
CA LEU A 97 6.78 -19.95 -14.84
C LEU A 97 5.78 -20.98 -14.31
N GLN A 98 6.14 -22.25 -14.53
CA GLN A 98 5.44 -23.42 -14.01
C GLN A 98 6.42 -24.28 -13.18
N PRO A 99 6.78 -23.85 -11.97
CA PRO A 99 7.70 -24.60 -11.13
C PRO A 99 7.13 -25.96 -10.76
N GLU A 100 7.96 -27.01 -10.80
CA GLU A 100 7.59 -28.35 -10.37
C GLU A 100 7.24 -28.38 -8.88
N ALA A 101 7.93 -27.56 -8.07
CA ALA A 101 7.65 -27.39 -6.64
C ALA A 101 6.20 -26.98 -6.34
N LEU A 102 5.48 -26.37 -7.30
CA LEU A 102 4.07 -25.98 -7.17
C LEU A 102 3.10 -26.93 -7.89
N GLY A 103 3.60 -27.94 -8.61
CA GLY A 103 2.82 -28.91 -9.37
C GLY A 103 2.31 -30.10 -8.55
N GLY A 104 2.86 -30.35 -7.36
CA GLY A 104 2.48 -31.47 -6.49
C GLY A 104 1.12 -31.24 -5.79
N THR A 105 0.40 -32.32 -5.52
CA THR A 105 -0.89 -32.32 -4.80
C THR A 105 -0.77 -31.87 -3.32
N GLY A 106 0.45 -31.66 -2.82
CA GLY A 106 0.74 -31.24 -1.45
C GLY A 106 0.95 -29.74 -1.25
N ALA A 107 1.15 -28.98 -2.32
CA ALA A 107 1.39 -27.53 -2.21
C ALA A 107 0.09 -26.79 -1.81
N LYS A 108 -0.23 -26.76 -0.53
CA LYS A 108 -1.32 -25.98 0.07
C LYS A 108 -1.01 -24.49 0.12
N SER A 109 -0.27 -24.03 -0.84
CA SER A 109 0.15 -22.66 -0.92
C SER A 109 -0.68 -21.92 -1.93
N ARG A 110 -1.57 -21.04 -1.54
CA ARG A 110 -2.20 -20.13 -2.53
C ARG A 110 -3.13 -19.13 -1.89
N LEU A 111 -2.61 -18.33 -0.99
CA LEU A 111 -3.46 -17.28 -0.41
C LEU A 111 -4.07 -16.36 -1.44
N VAL A 112 -3.28 -15.91 -2.40
CA VAL A 112 -3.79 -15.02 -3.46
C VAL A 112 -4.66 -15.80 -4.45
N ALA A 113 -4.30 -17.05 -4.76
CA ALA A 113 -5.09 -17.89 -5.68
C ALA A 113 -6.40 -18.35 -5.04
N ASP A 114 -6.41 -18.67 -3.74
CA ASP A 114 -7.62 -19.10 -3.05
C ASP A 114 -8.56 -17.92 -2.78
N PHE A 115 -8.06 -16.75 -2.48
CA PHE A 115 -8.86 -15.53 -2.38
C PHE A 115 -9.49 -15.14 -3.72
N LEU A 116 -8.74 -15.22 -4.82
CA LEU A 116 -9.25 -14.97 -6.16
C LEU A 116 -10.21 -16.08 -6.63
N ARG A 117 -9.99 -17.33 -6.23
CA ARG A 117 -10.86 -18.47 -6.53
C ARG A 117 -12.18 -18.41 -5.78
N ALA A 118 -12.18 -18.00 -4.52
CA ALA A 118 -13.40 -17.79 -3.74
C ALA A 118 -14.33 -16.73 -4.37
N ASN A 119 -13.74 -15.71 -5.01
CA ASN A 119 -14.51 -14.68 -5.72
C ASN A 119 -14.88 -15.05 -7.17
N GLN A 120 -14.38 -16.17 -7.72
CA GLN A 120 -14.62 -16.60 -9.10
C GLN A 120 -15.59 -17.78 -9.23
N GLN A 121 -16.44 -18.05 -8.24
CA GLN A 121 -17.39 -19.17 -8.28
C GLN A 121 -18.40 -19.16 -9.46
N HIS A 122 -18.35 -18.15 -10.31
CA HIS A 122 -19.23 -18.02 -11.49
C HIS A 122 -18.48 -17.82 -12.82
N ALA A 123 -17.16 -18.03 -12.87
CA ALA A 123 -16.42 -17.95 -14.13
C ALA A 123 -16.34 -19.33 -14.80
N PRO A 124 -16.62 -19.43 -16.13
CA PRO A 124 -16.43 -20.67 -16.87
C PRO A 124 -14.97 -21.11 -16.76
N ALA A 125 -14.73 -22.44 -16.88
CA ALA A 125 -13.41 -23.06 -16.80
C ALA A 125 -12.41 -22.41 -17.75
N ALA A 126 -11.87 -21.27 -17.34
CA ALA A 126 -10.80 -20.57 -18.04
C ALA A 126 -9.54 -21.40 -17.92
N ALA A 127 -8.77 -21.47 -19.00
CA ALA A 127 -7.49 -22.15 -19.08
C ALA A 127 -6.69 -21.96 -17.80
N ALA A 128 -6.20 -23.05 -17.21
CA ALA A 128 -5.52 -23.01 -15.91
C ALA A 128 -4.37 -21.99 -15.94
N LYS A 129 -4.53 -20.91 -15.19
CA LYS A 129 -3.53 -19.85 -15.11
C LYS A 129 -2.23 -20.42 -14.50
N PRO A 130 -1.05 -19.96 -14.95
CA PRO A 130 0.21 -20.37 -14.36
C PRO A 130 0.20 -20.16 -12.84
N PRO A 131 0.86 -21.03 -12.04
CA PRO A 131 0.80 -20.98 -10.59
C PRO A 131 1.34 -19.67 -9.99
N LEU A 132 2.24 -18.98 -10.67
CA LEU A 132 2.82 -17.69 -10.25
C LEU A 132 2.19 -16.47 -10.94
N HIS A 133 1.02 -16.61 -11.59
CA HIS A 133 0.37 -15.51 -12.30
C HIS A 133 0.05 -14.29 -11.41
N ALA A 134 -0.12 -14.50 -10.11
CA ALA A 134 -0.41 -13.46 -9.13
C ALA A 134 0.84 -12.73 -8.59
N ALA A 135 2.04 -13.08 -9.10
CA ALA A 135 3.27 -12.39 -8.72
C ALA A 135 3.17 -10.87 -8.92
N MET A 136 3.77 -10.09 -8.04
CA MET A 136 3.75 -8.63 -8.08
C MET A 136 5.05 -8.02 -7.55
N LEU A 137 5.35 -6.78 -7.97
CA LEU A 137 6.42 -5.99 -7.35
C LEU A 137 5.94 -5.46 -5.99
N ILE A 138 6.78 -5.61 -4.99
CA ILE A 138 6.54 -5.12 -3.64
C ILE A 138 7.75 -4.34 -3.13
N PRO A 139 7.53 -3.39 -2.20
CA PRO A 139 8.61 -2.81 -1.41
C PRO A 139 9.37 -3.90 -0.66
N ASN A 140 10.68 -3.73 -0.52
CA ASN A 140 11.51 -4.64 0.23
C ASN A 140 11.10 -4.63 1.73
N PRO A 141 10.60 -5.75 2.28
CA PRO A 141 10.11 -5.81 3.65
C PRO A 141 11.18 -5.63 4.73
N LEU A 142 12.46 -5.67 4.35
CA LEU A 142 13.58 -5.44 5.27
C LEU A 142 13.94 -3.95 5.41
N LEU A 143 13.39 -3.09 4.55
CA LEU A 143 13.61 -1.67 4.65
C LEU A 143 12.57 -1.03 5.60
N PRO A 144 12.96 -0.01 6.35
CA PRO A 144 12.04 0.70 7.21
C PRO A 144 10.94 1.40 6.38
N SER A 145 9.75 1.54 6.94
CA SER A 145 8.58 2.09 6.25
C SER A 145 8.78 3.52 5.75
N ASP A 146 9.59 4.31 6.45
CA ASP A 146 9.95 5.68 6.11
C ASP A 146 10.90 5.78 4.91
N TYR A 147 11.59 4.68 4.54
CA TYR A 147 12.42 4.63 3.33
C TYR A 147 11.62 4.94 2.06
N PHE A 148 10.36 4.54 2.01
CA PHE A 148 9.47 4.77 0.87
C PHE A 148 8.60 6.02 1.04
N ALA A 149 8.67 6.67 2.21
CA ALA A 149 8.00 7.94 2.42
C ALA A 149 8.68 9.00 1.52
N ARG A 150 7.91 9.60 0.63
CA ARG A 150 8.41 10.74 -0.13
C ARG A 150 8.73 11.86 0.86
N GLN A 151 9.96 12.36 0.82
CA GLN A 151 10.36 13.55 1.60
C GLN A 151 9.84 14.84 0.97
N GLU A 152 9.36 14.77 -0.26
CA GLU A 152 8.86 15.89 -1.02
C GLU A 152 7.33 15.92 -0.99
N VAL A 153 6.78 17.11 -1.02
CA VAL A 153 5.34 17.29 -1.12
C VAL A 153 4.89 16.82 -2.50
N ASP A 154 3.80 16.08 -2.57
CA ASP A 154 3.23 15.58 -3.82
C ASP A 154 2.91 16.73 -4.78
N ASP A 155 3.27 16.59 -6.06
CA ASP A 155 3.08 17.63 -7.08
C ASP A 155 1.62 18.08 -7.21
N PHE A 156 0.67 17.17 -7.03
CA PHE A 156 -0.75 17.49 -7.01
C PHE A 156 -1.10 18.40 -5.82
N VAL A 157 -0.53 18.12 -4.63
CA VAL A 157 -0.72 18.97 -3.44
C VAL A 157 -0.05 20.32 -3.64
N LEU A 158 1.13 20.37 -4.27
CA LEU A 158 1.78 21.63 -4.63
C LEU A 158 0.93 22.45 -5.58
N ALA A 159 0.41 21.83 -6.65
CA ALA A 159 -0.45 22.50 -7.62
C ALA A 159 -1.75 23.03 -7.00
N MET A 160 -2.39 22.26 -6.12
CA MET A 160 -3.58 22.68 -5.38
C MET A 160 -3.34 23.88 -4.46
N ASN A 161 -2.12 24.08 -4.00
CA ASN A 161 -1.76 25.12 -3.04
C ASN A 161 -0.98 26.29 -3.69
N ALA A 162 -0.77 26.27 -4.99
CA ALA A 162 0.05 27.28 -5.68
C ALA A 162 -0.46 28.71 -5.51
N ASP A 163 -1.80 28.90 -5.49
CA ASP A 163 -2.44 30.22 -5.43
C ASP A 163 -3.03 30.52 -4.03
N VAL A 164 -2.70 29.69 -3.03
CA VAL A 164 -3.24 29.87 -1.67
C VAL A 164 -2.37 30.85 -0.90
N GLN A 165 -2.97 31.95 -0.45
CA GLN A 165 -2.30 32.89 0.44
C GLN A 165 -1.98 32.22 1.78
N HIS A 166 -0.79 32.48 2.33
CA HIS A 166 -0.33 31.90 3.60
C HIS A 166 -0.20 30.38 3.55
N ASN A 167 0.36 29.89 2.47
CA ASN A 167 0.61 28.47 2.25
C ASN A 167 1.54 27.91 3.33
N LEU A 168 1.27 26.68 3.76
CA LEU A 168 2.11 25.96 4.72
C LEU A 168 3.57 25.77 4.24
N LEU A 169 3.80 25.74 2.92
CA LEU A 169 5.13 25.66 2.34
C LEU A 169 6.00 26.89 2.61
N GLU A 170 5.38 28.03 2.90
CA GLU A 170 6.07 29.28 3.27
C GLU A 170 6.38 29.35 4.78
N CYS A 171 5.92 28.36 5.56
CA CYS A 171 6.13 28.32 6.99
C CYS A 171 7.58 27.98 7.33
N PRO A 172 8.33 28.83 8.04
CA PRO A 172 9.72 28.58 8.37
C PRO A 172 9.90 27.55 9.50
N GLY A 173 8.81 27.22 10.21
CA GLY A 173 8.83 26.31 11.36
C GLY A 173 8.73 24.83 10.95
N ARG A 174 9.36 23.98 11.75
CA ARG A 174 9.26 22.51 11.58
C ARG A 174 7.91 21.93 12.03
N TYR A 175 7.20 22.64 12.86
CA TYR A 175 5.96 22.19 13.49
C TYR A 175 4.88 23.23 13.32
N THR A 176 3.66 22.79 13.11
CA THR A 176 2.47 23.63 13.03
C THR A 176 1.38 23.07 13.93
N VAL A 177 0.49 23.93 14.40
CA VAL A 177 -0.70 23.54 15.18
C VAL A 177 -1.93 23.62 14.27
N ARG A 178 -2.62 22.51 14.09
CA ARG A 178 -3.89 22.50 13.37
C ARG A 178 -4.99 23.06 14.26
N VAL A 179 -5.46 24.25 13.98
CA VAL A 179 -6.45 24.97 14.78
C VAL A 179 -7.88 24.62 14.36
N ALA A 180 -8.10 24.45 13.05
CA ALA A 180 -9.41 24.12 12.51
C ALA A 180 -9.28 23.33 11.20
N THR A 181 -10.35 22.65 10.82
CA THR A 181 -10.50 21.98 9.54
C THR A 181 -11.84 22.41 8.95
N PHE A 182 -11.81 22.88 7.71
CA PHE A 182 -13.01 23.26 6.96
C PHE A 182 -13.27 22.19 5.90
N THR A 183 -14.48 21.66 5.88
CA THR A 183 -14.93 20.71 4.85
C THR A 183 -15.96 21.40 3.99
N GLY A 184 -15.70 21.49 2.67
CA GLY A 184 -16.71 21.97 1.73
C GLY A 184 -17.89 21.01 1.66
N ALA A 185 -19.10 21.52 1.43
CA ALA A 185 -20.25 20.71 1.06
C ALA A 185 -20.04 20.19 -0.37
N GLY A 186 -19.33 19.08 -0.52
CA GLY A 186 -19.15 18.42 -1.82
C GLY A 186 -20.36 17.56 -2.13
N THR A 187 -21.27 18.04 -2.94
CA THR A 187 -22.16 17.18 -3.71
C THR A 187 -21.45 16.80 -4.98
N PHE A 188 -21.08 15.52 -5.11
CA PHE A 188 -20.63 14.97 -6.37
C PHE A 188 -21.84 14.77 -7.28
N ASP A 189 -22.20 15.81 -8.02
CA ASP A 189 -23.19 15.68 -9.08
C ASP A 189 -22.45 15.23 -10.34
N THR A 190 -22.65 13.98 -10.75
CA THR A 190 -22.03 13.35 -11.91
C THR A 190 -22.50 13.94 -13.25
N ALA A 191 -23.36 14.94 -13.24
CA ALA A 191 -24.01 15.48 -14.45
C ALA A 191 -23.52 16.87 -14.91
N THR A 192 -22.71 17.58 -14.14
CA THR A 192 -22.23 18.92 -14.56
C THR A 192 -20.75 19.10 -14.32
N THR A 193 -20.00 19.08 -15.39
CA THR A 193 -18.58 19.49 -15.46
C THR A 193 -18.46 21.01 -15.40
N SER A 194 -18.81 21.63 -14.28
CA SER A 194 -18.45 22.99 -13.97
C SER A 194 -18.28 23.08 -12.45
N ALA A 195 -17.08 22.71 -12.01
CA ALA A 195 -16.64 23.01 -10.66
C ALA A 195 -16.46 24.53 -10.59
N ASP A 196 -17.38 25.23 -9.98
CA ASP A 196 -17.17 26.59 -9.53
C ASP A 196 -16.18 26.54 -8.35
N PRO A 197 -14.94 27.01 -8.49
CA PRO A 197 -13.93 26.97 -7.44
C PRO A 197 -14.24 27.90 -6.27
N ALA A 198 -15.37 28.62 -6.30
CA ALA A 198 -15.84 29.51 -5.26
C ALA A 198 -16.71 28.83 -4.20
N SER A 199 -16.68 27.49 -4.04
CA SER A 199 -17.39 26.85 -2.95
C SER A 199 -16.79 27.23 -1.60
N GLY A 200 -17.63 27.71 -0.71
CA GLY A 200 -17.43 28.43 0.55
C GLY A 200 -16.25 28.08 1.48
N SER A 201 -15.58 26.93 1.30
CA SER A 201 -14.53 26.50 2.25
C SER A 201 -13.24 27.32 2.18
N LEU A 202 -12.79 27.73 0.98
CA LEU A 202 -11.59 28.58 0.81
C LEU A 202 -11.84 30.01 1.30
N VAL A 203 -13.04 30.54 1.05
CA VAL A 203 -13.44 31.86 1.56
C VAL A 203 -13.49 31.86 3.09
N ASP A 204 -13.99 30.80 3.69
CA ASP A 204 -14.08 30.63 5.15
C ASP A 204 -12.69 30.48 5.78
N VAL A 205 -11.79 29.72 5.17
CA VAL A 205 -10.40 29.57 5.63
C VAL A 205 -9.69 30.93 5.60
N ASN A 206 -9.76 31.66 4.50
CA ASN A 206 -9.09 32.95 4.38
C ASN A 206 -9.65 33.99 5.36
N ARG A 207 -10.96 34.00 5.58
CA ARG A 207 -11.63 34.85 6.59
C ARG A 207 -11.17 34.49 7.99
N PHE A 208 -11.06 33.20 8.32
CA PHE A 208 -10.60 32.73 9.63
C PHE A 208 -9.14 33.08 9.88
N VAL A 209 -8.24 32.88 8.90
CA VAL A 209 -6.83 33.27 8.99
C VAL A 209 -6.67 34.76 9.17
N ALA A 210 -7.45 35.57 8.42
CA ALA A 210 -7.44 37.02 8.57
C ALA A 210 -7.91 37.48 9.96
N ALA A 211 -8.93 36.83 10.52
CA ALA A 211 -9.42 37.10 11.88
C ALA A 211 -8.39 36.75 12.94
N LEU A 212 -7.70 35.62 12.84
CA LEU A 212 -6.62 35.23 13.75
C LEU A 212 -5.46 36.23 13.73
N ARG A 213 -5.07 36.72 12.57
CA ARG A 213 -4.02 37.75 12.44
C ARG A 213 -4.45 39.09 12.99
N GLY A 214 -5.72 39.48 12.74
CA GLY A 214 -6.28 40.71 13.27
C GLY A 214 -6.46 40.72 14.80
N SER A 215 -6.52 39.55 15.44
CA SER A 215 -6.59 39.42 16.90
C SER A 215 -5.25 39.62 17.62
N GLY A 216 -4.16 39.95 16.88
CA GLY A 216 -2.86 40.17 17.46
C GLY A 216 -2.15 38.86 17.90
N TRP A 217 -2.65 37.72 17.47
CA TRP A 217 -1.98 36.44 17.70
C TRP A 217 -0.59 36.46 17.03
N LYS A 218 0.43 36.60 17.85
CA LYS A 218 1.81 36.50 17.38
C LYS A 218 2.22 35.04 17.51
N ASP A 219 2.76 34.51 16.42
CA ASP A 219 3.40 33.21 16.42
C ASP A 219 4.36 33.15 17.62
N PRO A 220 4.21 32.17 18.54
CA PRO A 220 5.15 32.04 19.62
C PRO A 220 6.49 31.69 18.98
N GLN A 221 7.39 32.65 18.90
CA GLN A 221 8.76 32.38 18.50
C GLN A 221 9.34 31.39 19.50
N VAL A 222 9.48 30.14 19.08
CA VAL A 222 10.25 29.15 19.83
C VAL A 222 11.68 29.63 19.82
N ARG A 223 12.14 30.10 20.99
CA ARG A 223 13.55 30.37 21.27
C ARG A 223 14.30 29.07 21.47
#